data_cfe12d1d66a87b3bc501eeb8ae4bce07
#
_entry.id   cfe12d1d66a87b3bc501eeb8ae4bce07
#
_cell.length_a   1.000
_cell.length_b   1.000
_cell.length_c   1.000
_cell.angle_alpha   90.00
_cell.angle_beta   90.00
_cell.angle_gamma   90.00
#
_symmetry.space_group_name_H-M   'P 1'
#
loop_
_entity.id
_entity.type
_entity.pdbx_description
1 polymer ?
#
loop_
_entity_poly.entity_id
_entity_poly.type
_entity_poly.pdbx_seq_one_letter_code
_entity_poly.pdbx_strand_id
1 'polypeptide(L)'
;NVVKRKEKAAPEKEEREFTAVIPTGKTVEEKEFQVSVRNPFVLKNSASFMDKFEEYIVDTQENRKLSTGFKRLDAMLRYGLHKGSYFVDSMPQCLKNGFMQQIADRAAESGVDVLYISTELSRYDLMVDTVSRLSYEMNKKDEEKAVSSMAIMTGEKGADIRSLKDELNWYRGRISEHLFVLDQEAVSEYVDNMEDASASDILEELIRSIVTEGAHKPVVFIDNIENILSVEDSEDMKPLMDGIRKLAKELGIPILMSYGYAQAESESELDPDEIAFHESLGNMCDVYLELKYADMITEDYEELTEEDIEEMVENGEMLLINVLLHKNRRTMKASCQIQATPKFNYYEE
;
A
#
# COMPACT_ATOMS: atom_id res chain seq x y z
N ASN A 1 35.88 37.39 -25.09
CA ASN A 1 36.23 37.40 -23.67
C ASN A 1 35.72 36.12 -23.01
N VAL A 2 36.62 35.13 -22.93
CA VAL A 2 36.36 33.84 -22.27
C VAL A 2 36.75 34.02 -20.81
N VAL A 3 35.75 33.97 -19.91
CA VAL A 3 35.98 33.95 -18.46
C VAL A 3 36.29 32.54 -18.06
N LYS A 4 37.54 32.25 -17.75
CA LYS A 4 37.96 30.97 -17.11
C LYS A 4 37.41 30.95 -15.68
N ARG A 5 36.49 30.03 -15.37
CA ARG A 5 36.12 29.69 -14.00
C ARG A 5 37.30 28.99 -13.32
N LYS A 6 37.77 29.57 -12.23
CA LYS A 6 38.73 28.93 -11.32
C LYS A 6 38.00 27.79 -10.59
N GLU A 7 38.51 26.57 -10.72
CA GLU A 7 38.14 25.47 -9.84
C GLU A 7 38.44 25.86 -8.38
N LYS A 8 37.43 25.79 -7.53
CA LYS A 8 37.63 25.90 -6.09
C LYS A 8 38.16 24.58 -5.58
N ALA A 9 39.29 24.65 -4.89
CA ALA A 9 39.90 23.54 -4.18
C ALA A 9 38.91 22.95 -3.14
N ALA A 10 38.96 21.62 -2.97
CA ALA A 10 38.20 20.90 -1.96
C ALA A 10 38.55 21.43 -0.55
N PRO A 11 37.57 21.51 0.36
CA PRO A 11 37.83 21.99 1.72
C PRO A 11 38.77 21.03 2.45
N GLU A 12 39.78 21.59 3.10
CA GLU A 12 40.70 20.89 3.99
C GLU A 12 39.93 20.25 5.15
N LYS A 13 40.39 19.07 5.55
CA LYS A 13 39.85 18.34 6.69
C LYS A 13 40.23 19.06 7.99
N GLU A 14 39.25 19.65 8.67
CA GLU A 14 39.42 20.06 10.08
C GLU A 14 39.24 18.82 10.97
N GLU A 15 40.32 18.40 11.61
CA GLU A 15 40.32 17.44 12.71
C GLU A 15 40.06 18.25 13.99
N ARG A 16 38.97 17.95 14.69
CA ARG A 16 38.72 18.48 16.04
C ARG A 16 38.87 17.34 17.05
N GLU A 17 39.77 17.57 17.99
CA GLU A 17 39.97 16.67 19.14
C GLU A 17 38.95 17.03 20.24
N PHE A 18 38.23 16.03 20.72
CA PHE A 18 37.36 16.15 21.87
C PHE A 18 37.86 15.23 22.97
N THR A 19 38.11 15.82 24.16
CA THR A 19 38.46 15.06 25.36
C THR A 19 37.19 14.84 26.21
N ALA A 20 36.77 13.60 26.41
CA ALA A 20 35.68 13.26 27.29
C ALA A 20 36.25 12.62 28.57
N VAL A 21 35.88 13.18 29.71
CA VAL A 21 36.23 12.63 31.02
C VAL A 21 35.08 11.74 31.52
N ILE A 22 35.32 10.44 31.59
CA ILE A 22 34.34 9.48 32.12
C ILE A 22 34.76 9.11 33.55
N PRO A 23 33.98 9.45 34.60
CA PRO A 23 34.30 9.08 35.98
C PRO A 23 34.01 7.58 36.18
N THR A 24 35.04 6.77 36.20
CA THR A 24 34.98 5.40 36.74
C THR A 24 35.50 5.42 38.16
N GLY A 25 34.67 4.99 39.11
CA GLY A 25 34.99 5.10 40.55
C GLY A 25 36.34 4.46 40.91
N LYS A 26 37.30 5.29 41.27
CA LYS A 26 38.62 5.16 41.95
C LYS A 26 39.89 5.39 41.13
N THR A 27 39.86 5.54 39.82
CA THR A 27 41.01 6.05 39.05
C THR A 27 40.51 6.79 37.82
N VAL A 28 41.03 7.99 37.57
CA VAL A 28 40.77 8.75 36.34
C VAL A 28 41.75 8.25 35.31
N GLU A 29 41.28 7.42 34.41
CA GLU A 29 42.03 7.11 33.17
C GLU A 29 41.56 8.07 32.07
N GLU A 30 42.40 8.96 31.62
CA GLU A 30 42.18 9.73 30.41
C GLU A 30 42.35 8.80 29.22
N LYS A 31 41.25 8.46 28.55
CA LYS A 31 41.30 7.82 27.22
C LYS A 31 41.03 8.87 26.16
N GLU A 32 42.03 9.18 25.38
CA GLU A 32 41.85 9.96 24.16
C GLU A 32 41.11 9.13 23.14
N PHE A 33 39.90 9.51 22.80
CA PHE A 33 39.18 8.95 21.67
C PHE A 33 39.33 9.89 20.49
N GLN A 34 40.09 9.50 19.50
CA GLN A 34 40.10 10.15 18.21
C GLN A 34 38.79 9.78 17.48
N VAL A 35 37.77 10.61 17.58
CA VAL A 35 36.58 10.50 16.75
C VAL A 35 36.81 11.37 15.52
N SER A 36 37.13 10.72 14.40
CA SER A 36 37.13 11.42 13.13
C SER A 36 35.70 11.73 12.74
N VAL A 37 35.18 12.88 13.16
CA VAL A 37 33.90 13.38 12.69
C VAL A 37 34.10 13.80 11.24
N ARG A 38 33.79 12.90 10.30
CA ARG A 38 33.50 13.34 8.94
C ARG A 38 32.25 14.21 9.06
N ASN A 39 32.42 15.52 8.95
CA ASN A 39 31.29 16.42 8.85
C ASN A 39 30.81 16.46 7.40
N PRO A 40 29.83 15.62 6.98
CA PRO A 40 29.33 15.59 5.63
C PRO A 40 28.33 16.73 5.36
N PHE A 41 27.97 17.53 6.38
CA PHE A 41 26.93 18.54 6.26
C PHE A 41 27.52 19.92 5.99
N VAL A 42 27.61 20.25 4.70
CA VAL A 42 27.61 21.65 4.31
C VAL A 42 26.16 22.13 4.43
N LEU A 43 25.86 22.94 5.44
CA LEU A 43 24.57 23.62 5.57
C LEU A 43 24.32 24.43 4.31
N LYS A 44 23.32 24.00 3.55
CA LYS A 44 22.85 24.70 2.35
C LYS A 44 21.62 25.52 2.72
N ASN A 45 21.60 26.78 2.35
CA ASN A 45 20.40 27.59 2.47
C ASN A 45 19.33 27.18 1.44
N SER A 46 18.09 27.63 1.61
CA SER A 46 16.97 27.29 0.73
C SER A 46 17.20 27.70 -0.73
N ALA A 47 17.96 28.78 -0.97
CA ALA A 47 18.28 29.21 -2.35
C ALA A 47 19.06 28.15 -3.14
N SER A 48 19.85 27.32 -2.45
CA SER A 48 20.58 26.21 -3.08
C SER A 48 19.70 25.08 -3.62
N PHE A 49 18.41 25.11 -3.28
CA PHE A 49 17.43 24.09 -3.69
C PHE A 49 16.37 24.63 -4.65
N MET A 50 16.47 25.92 -5.07
CA MET A 50 15.43 26.54 -5.90
C MET A 50 15.24 25.82 -7.24
N ASP A 51 16.31 25.46 -7.93
CA ASP A 51 16.22 24.73 -9.21
C ASP A 51 15.46 23.41 -9.02
N LYS A 52 15.82 22.65 -7.96
CA LYS A 52 15.13 21.40 -7.60
C LYS A 52 13.69 21.64 -7.13
N PHE A 53 13.40 22.81 -6.57
CA PHE A 53 12.05 23.16 -6.16
C PHE A 53 11.15 23.45 -7.37
N GLU A 54 11.68 24.09 -8.39
CA GLU A 54 10.97 24.31 -9.66
C GLU A 54 10.69 22.97 -10.36
N GLU A 55 11.69 22.09 -10.46
CA GLU A 55 11.51 20.72 -10.96
C GLU A 55 10.46 19.95 -10.14
N TYR A 56 10.49 20.07 -8.81
CA TYR A 56 9.51 19.44 -7.91
C TYR A 56 8.09 19.96 -8.16
N ILE A 57 7.90 21.25 -8.43
CA ILE A 57 6.59 21.82 -8.75
C ILE A 57 6.07 21.22 -10.06
N VAL A 58 6.90 21.17 -11.09
CA VAL A 58 6.53 20.60 -12.40
C VAL A 58 6.20 19.12 -12.24
N ASP A 59 7.08 18.35 -11.61
CA ASP A 59 6.85 16.91 -11.34
C ASP A 59 5.55 16.68 -10.54
N THR A 60 5.30 17.50 -9.51
CA THR A 60 4.08 17.42 -8.71
C THR A 60 2.83 17.81 -9.51
N GLN A 61 2.94 18.67 -10.48
CA GLN A 61 1.83 19.07 -11.36
C GLN A 61 1.57 18.05 -12.47
N GLU A 62 2.61 17.48 -13.03
CA GLU A 62 2.54 16.48 -14.10
C GLU A 62 2.19 15.08 -13.58
N ASN A 63 2.74 14.68 -12.42
CA ASN A 63 2.40 13.42 -11.76
C ASN A 63 1.09 13.53 -10.96
N ARG A 64 0.11 14.20 -11.54
CA ARG A 64 -1.18 14.41 -10.89
C ARG A 64 -1.99 13.13 -10.85
N LYS A 65 -2.37 12.77 -9.63
CA LYS A 65 -3.70 12.27 -9.33
C LYS A 65 -3.98 10.91 -9.93
N LEU A 66 -3.34 9.93 -9.37
CA LEU A 66 -3.85 8.60 -9.55
C LEU A 66 -5.14 8.51 -8.73
N SER A 67 -6.27 8.46 -9.44
CA SER A 67 -7.57 8.24 -8.79
C SER A 67 -7.63 6.85 -8.18
N THR A 68 -8.20 6.75 -6.99
CA THR A 68 -8.55 5.47 -6.37
C THR A 68 -9.80 4.86 -7.01
N GLY A 69 -10.51 5.60 -7.86
CA GLY A 69 -11.83 5.23 -8.36
C GLY A 69 -12.98 5.72 -7.46
N PHE A 70 -12.67 6.18 -6.25
CA PHE A 70 -13.61 6.69 -5.25
C PHE A 70 -13.43 8.19 -5.09
N LYS A 71 -14.46 8.98 -5.45
CA LYS A 71 -14.36 10.45 -5.48
C LYS A 71 -14.14 11.08 -4.11
N ARG A 72 -14.83 10.56 -3.08
CA ARG A 72 -14.69 11.06 -1.70
C ARG A 72 -13.33 10.69 -1.11
N LEU A 73 -12.88 9.45 -1.34
CA LEU A 73 -11.55 9.02 -0.93
C LEU A 73 -10.47 9.85 -1.63
N ASP A 74 -10.61 10.09 -2.94
CA ASP A 74 -9.70 10.97 -3.68
C ASP A 74 -9.67 12.39 -3.10
N ALA A 75 -10.81 12.93 -2.71
CA ALA A 75 -10.89 14.23 -2.04
C ALA A 75 -10.19 14.22 -0.68
N MET A 76 -10.37 13.19 0.13
CA MET A 76 -9.69 12.99 1.42
C MET A 76 -8.17 12.91 1.24
N LEU A 77 -7.71 12.26 0.17
CA LEU A 77 -6.29 12.13 -0.19
C LEU A 77 -5.75 13.36 -0.95
N ARG A 78 -6.50 14.44 -1.06
CA ARG A 78 -6.19 15.62 -1.90
C ARG A 78 -5.96 15.25 -3.36
N TYR A 79 -6.99 14.65 -3.94
CA TYR A 79 -7.10 14.29 -5.36
C TYR A 79 -6.44 12.96 -5.75
N GLY A 80 -6.46 11.96 -4.88
CA GLY A 80 -6.02 10.60 -5.17
C GLY A 80 -4.66 10.23 -4.56
N LEU A 81 -4.10 9.15 -5.03
CA LEU A 81 -2.82 8.63 -4.54
C LEU A 81 -1.65 9.50 -4.98
N HIS A 82 -0.72 9.70 -4.06
CA HIS A 82 0.52 10.44 -4.28
C HIS A 82 1.71 9.56 -3.94
N LYS A 83 2.90 9.96 -4.39
CA LYS A 83 4.15 9.31 -3.97
C LYS A 83 4.26 9.25 -2.45
N GLY A 84 4.51 8.08 -1.93
CA GLY A 84 4.65 7.81 -0.49
C GLY A 84 4.14 6.42 -0.12
N SER A 85 4.30 6.06 1.14
CA SER A 85 3.83 4.80 1.70
C SER A 85 2.44 4.97 2.32
N TYR A 86 1.56 4.02 2.02
CA TYR A 86 0.19 3.93 2.52
C TYR A 86 0.04 2.64 3.30
N PHE A 87 -0.52 2.72 4.47
CA PHE A 87 -0.98 1.56 5.22
C PHE A 87 -2.50 1.51 5.16
N VAL A 88 -3.02 0.38 4.68
CA VAL A 88 -4.45 0.09 4.59
C VAL A 88 -4.74 -1.01 5.59
N ASP A 89 -5.33 -0.63 6.69
CA ASP A 89 -5.75 -1.51 7.78
C ASP A 89 -7.23 -1.83 7.66
N SER A 90 -7.66 -2.90 8.31
CA SER A 90 -9.08 -3.21 8.42
C SER A 90 -9.33 -4.05 9.65
N MET A 91 -10.50 -3.93 10.23
CA MET A 91 -10.98 -4.94 11.16
C MET A 91 -11.04 -6.30 10.46
N PRO A 92 -10.97 -7.41 11.21
CA PRO A 92 -11.15 -8.74 10.66
C PRO A 92 -12.37 -8.80 9.76
N GLN A 93 -12.30 -9.59 8.70
CA GLN A 93 -13.37 -9.80 7.71
C GLN A 93 -13.86 -8.54 6.92
N CYS A 94 -13.30 -7.35 7.18
CA CYS A 94 -13.75 -6.10 6.55
C CYS A 94 -13.27 -5.92 5.09
N LEU A 95 -13.22 -6.98 4.32
CA LEU A 95 -13.11 -7.03 2.85
C LEU A 95 -12.00 -6.14 2.25
N LYS A 96 -10.90 -5.91 2.99
CA LYS A 96 -9.77 -5.06 2.63
C LYS A 96 -9.16 -5.43 1.28
N ASN A 97 -8.98 -6.74 1.04
CA ASN A 97 -8.30 -7.25 -0.15
C ASN A 97 -9.07 -6.86 -1.43
N GLY A 98 -10.38 -7.07 -1.47
CA GLY A 98 -11.21 -6.66 -2.60
C GLY A 98 -11.25 -5.15 -2.82
N PHE A 99 -11.21 -4.36 -1.73
CA PHE A 99 -11.11 -2.90 -1.83
C PHE A 99 -9.78 -2.45 -2.46
N MET A 100 -8.66 -3.00 -2.01
CA MET A 100 -7.34 -2.72 -2.57
C MET A 100 -7.25 -3.18 -4.03
N GLN A 101 -7.77 -4.36 -4.32
CA GLN A 101 -7.80 -4.89 -5.68
C GLN A 101 -8.63 -4.00 -6.61
N GLN A 102 -9.80 -3.53 -6.19
CA GLN A 102 -10.59 -2.62 -7.03
C GLN A 102 -9.87 -1.31 -7.33
N ILE A 103 -9.13 -0.75 -6.37
CA ILE A 103 -8.29 0.44 -6.61
C ILE A 103 -7.20 0.12 -7.64
N ALA A 104 -6.55 -1.05 -7.52
CA ALA A 104 -5.52 -1.50 -8.44
C ALA A 104 -6.07 -1.65 -9.87
N ASP A 105 -7.20 -2.30 -10.02
CA ASP A 105 -7.87 -2.49 -11.31
C ASP A 105 -8.31 -1.16 -11.95
N ARG A 106 -8.83 -0.21 -11.16
CA ARG A 106 -9.18 1.13 -11.65
C ARG A 106 -7.95 1.92 -12.12
N ALA A 107 -6.83 1.76 -11.42
CA ALA A 107 -5.57 2.35 -11.84
C ALA A 107 -5.11 1.75 -13.17
N ALA A 108 -5.09 0.43 -13.30
CA ALA A 108 -4.73 -0.28 -14.52
C ALA A 108 -5.66 0.08 -15.70
N GLU A 109 -6.97 0.12 -15.47
CA GLU A 109 -7.98 0.52 -16.46
C GLU A 109 -7.76 1.96 -16.97
N SER A 110 -7.22 2.83 -16.14
CA SER A 110 -6.85 4.21 -16.52
C SER A 110 -5.55 4.30 -17.32
N GLY A 111 -4.86 3.18 -17.56
CA GLY A 111 -3.59 3.11 -18.29
C GLY A 111 -2.36 3.37 -17.41
N VAL A 112 -2.51 3.23 -16.09
CA VAL A 112 -1.39 3.31 -15.14
C VAL A 112 -0.88 1.91 -14.85
N ASP A 113 0.43 1.71 -14.95
CA ASP A 113 1.04 0.44 -14.60
C ASP A 113 0.90 0.18 -13.10
N VAL A 114 0.44 -1.01 -12.76
CA VAL A 114 0.20 -1.47 -11.40
C VAL A 114 1.03 -2.73 -11.14
N LEU A 115 1.79 -2.73 -10.06
CA LEU A 115 2.38 -3.94 -9.50
C LEU A 115 1.54 -4.38 -8.31
N TYR A 116 0.93 -5.55 -8.39
CA TYR A 116 0.18 -6.16 -7.30
C TYR A 116 0.93 -7.39 -6.79
N ILE A 117 1.47 -7.30 -5.58
CA ILE A 117 2.12 -8.39 -4.88
C ILE A 117 1.07 -9.01 -3.96
N SER A 118 0.63 -10.23 -4.30
CA SER A 118 -0.38 -10.97 -3.55
C SER A 118 0.27 -12.17 -2.88
N THR A 119 0.13 -12.26 -1.56
CA THR A 119 0.70 -13.35 -0.78
C THR A 119 -0.34 -14.41 -0.39
N GLU A 120 -1.63 -14.13 -0.59
CA GLU A 120 -2.72 -15.02 -0.22
C GLU A 120 -3.48 -15.56 -1.44
N LEU A 121 -3.78 -14.69 -2.40
CA LEU A 121 -4.55 -15.05 -3.58
C LEU A 121 -3.63 -15.29 -4.78
N SER A 122 -3.93 -16.33 -5.56
CA SER A 122 -3.26 -16.54 -6.82
C SER A 122 -3.68 -15.47 -7.84
N ARG A 123 -2.86 -15.27 -8.88
CA ARG A 123 -3.22 -14.38 -10.00
C ARG A 123 -4.56 -14.74 -10.64
N TYR A 124 -4.94 -16.01 -10.61
CA TYR A 124 -6.20 -16.46 -11.20
C TYR A 124 -7.39 -16.15 -10.30
N ASP A 125 -7.24 -16.23 -8.99
CA ASP A 125 -8.28 -15.82 -8.04
C ASP A 125 -8.56 -14.32 -8.17
N LEU A 126 -7.51 -13.50 -8.22
CA LEU A 126 -7.65 -12.06 -8.48
C LEU A 126 -8.35 -11.76 -9.82
N MET A 127 -8.04 -12.53 -10.88
CA MET A 127 -8.73 -12.39 -12.16
C MET A 127 -10.20 -12.77 -12.07
N VAL A 128 -10.55 -13.83 -11.33
CA VAL A 128 -11.94 -14.25 -11.09
C VAL A 128 -12.71 -13.14 -10.39
N ASP A 129 -12.15 -12.55 -9.36
CA ASP A 129 -12.77 -11.46 -8.61
C ASP A 129 -12.98 -10.22 -9.48
N THR A 130 -11.99 -9.85 -10.28
CA THR A 130 -12.14 -8.76 -11.24
C THR A 130 -13.23 -9.03 -12.28
N VAL A 131 -13.28 -10.26 -12.84
CA VAL A 131 -14.30 -10.63 -13.85
C VAL A 131 -15.70 -10.64 -13.22
N SER A 132 -15.85 -11.13 -11.99
CA SER A 132 -17.11 -11.07 -11.23
C SER A 132 -17.59 -9.63 -11.04
N ARG A 133 -16.70 -8.73 -10.63
CA ARG A 133 -17.00 -7.32 -10.49
C ARG A 133 -17.40 -6.69 -11.84
N LEU A 134 -16.67 -6.95 -12.90
CA LEU A 134 -17.01 -6.47 -14.25
C LEU A 134 -18.38 -6.96 -14.68
N SER A 135 -18.71 -8.23 -14.40
CA SER A 135 -20.04 -8.77 -14.68
C SER A 135 -21.13 -8.00 -13.97
N TYR A 136 -20.95 -7.67 -12.68
CA TYR A 136 -21.91 -6.88 -11.93
C TYR A 136 -22.07 -5.47 -12.49
N GLU A 137 -20.97 -4.79 -12.80
CA GLU A 137 -20.98 -3.45 -13.39
C GLU A 137 -21.64 -3.40 -14.76
N MET A 138 -21.30 -4.33 -15.67
CA MET A 138 -21.82 -4.39 -17.03
C MET A 138 -23.30 -4.75 -17.06
N ASN A 139 -23.77 -5.52 -16.10
CA ASN A 139 -25.18 -5.83 -15.91
C ASN A 139 -25.94 -4.77 -15.10
N LYS A 140 -25.36 -3.56 -14.94
CA LYS A 140 -25.96 -2.43 -14.24
C LYS A 140 -26.35 -2.75 -12.80
N LYS A 141 -25.52 -3.56 -12.14
CA LYS A 141 -25.70 -3.99 -10.75
C LYS A 141 -26.95 -4.86 -10.53
N ASP A 142 -27.38 -5.57 -11.56
CA ASP A 142 -28.48 -6.54 -11.49
C ASP A 142 -27.89 -7.89 -11.06
N GLU A 143 -28.09 -8.26 -9.80
CA GLU A 143 -27.53 -9.50 -9.22
C GLU A 143 -28.05 -10.79 -9.85
N GLU A 144 -29.26 -10.75 -10.43
CA GLU A 144 -29.82 -11.92 -11.10
C GLU A 144 -29.06 -12.21 -12.41
N LYS A 145 -28.51 -11.18 -13.07
CA LYS A 145 -27.78 -11.27 -14.34
C LYS A 145 -26.27 -11.36 -14.16
N ALA A 146 -25.77 -10.79 -13.07
CA ALA A 146 -24.36 -10.79 -12.77
C ALA A 146 -23.88 -12.18 -12.34
N VAL A 147 -22.60 -12.46 -12.60
CA VAL A 147 -21.96 -13.73 -12.26
C VAL A 147 -20.97 -13.50 -11.12
N SER A 148 -21.22 -14.13 -9.98
CA SER A 148 -20.33 -14.02 -8.81
C SER A 148 -19.04 -14.82 -8.99
N SER A 149 -18.01 -14.48 -8.19
CA SER A 149 -16.74 -15.24 -8.15
C SER A 149 -16.99 -16.73 -7.87
N MET A 150 -17.86 -17.04 -6.92
CA MET A 150 -18.23 -18.43 -6.62
C MET A 150 -18.88 -19.13 -7.83
N ALA A 151 -19.79 -18.45 -8.54
CA ALA A 151 -20.42 -19.03 -9.72
C ALA A 151 -19.41 -19.24 -10.88
N ILE A 152 -18.41 -18.36 -11.03
CA ILE A 152 -17.34 -18.55 -12.00
C ILE A 152 -16.51 -19.78 -11.64
N MET A 153 -16.15 -19.96 -10.38
CA MET A 153 -15.32 -21.09 -9.92
C MET A 153 -16.05 -22.44 -9.95
N THR A 154 -17.34 -22.45 -9.67
CA THR A 154 -18.14 -23.70 -9.63
C THR A 154 -18.85 -24.03 -10.94
N GLY A 155 -18.94 -23.07 -11.88
CA GLY A 155 -19.72 -23.23 -13.10
C GLY A 155 -21.24 -23.15 -12.90
N GLU A 156 -21.68 -22.66 -11.75
CA GLU A 156 -23.11 -22.47 -11.46
C GLU A 156 -23.73 -21.39 -12.35
N LYS A 157 -25.06 -21.39 -12.44
CA LYS A 157 -25.83 -20.45 -13.28
C LYS A 157 -25.38 -20.40 -14.75
N GLY A 158 -24.68 -21.42 -15.24
CA GLY A 158 -24.14 -21.45 -16.61
C GLY A 158 -22.97 -20.49 -16.80
N ALA A 159 -22.26 -20.15 -15.74
CA ALA A 159 -21.02 -19.36 -15.79
C ALA A 159 -19.94 -20.15 -16.53
N ASP A 160 -19.81 -19.91 -17.81
CA ASP A 160 -18.77 -20.48 -18.66
C ASP A 160 -18.02 -19.34 -19.41
N ILE A 161 -16.92 -19.69 -20.06
CA ILE A 161 -16.11 -18.72 -20.81
C ILE A 161 -16.92 -17.97 -21.87
N ARG A 162 -18.02 -18.53 -22.36
CA ARG A 162 -18.86 -17.92 -23.41
C ARG A 162 -19.80 -16.88 -22.80
N SER A 163 -20.35 -17.17 -21.62
CA SER A 163 -21.22 -16.24 -20.89
C SER A 163 -20.44 -15.01 -20.38
N LEU A 164 -19.14 -15.16 -20.09
CA LEU A 164 -18.24 -14.12 -19.59
C LEU A 164 -17.40 -13.45 -20.69
N LYS A 165 -17.79 -13.59 -21.95
CA LYS A 165 -16.96 -13.14 -23.07
C LYS A 165 -16.69 -11.63 -23.07
N ASP A 166 -17.67 -10.84 -22.72
CA ASP A 166 -17.56 -9.37 -22.76
C ASP A 166 -16.67 -8.88 -21.62
N GLU A 167 -16.80 -9.45 -20.42
CA GLU A 167 -15.98 -9.19 -19.25
C GLU A 167 -14.51 -9.57 -19.51
N LEU A 168 -14.29 -10.76 -20.06
CA LEU A 168 -12.93 -11.23 -20.41
C LEU A 168 -12.28 -10.37 -21.50
N ASN A 169 -13.05 -9.88 -22.47
CA ASN A 169 -12.54 -8.95 -23.47
C ASN A 169 -12.21 -7.59 -22.86
N TRP A 170 -13.05 -7.10 -21.94
CA TRP A 170 -12.78 -5.86 -21.22
C TRP A 170 -11.53 -5.97 -20.37
N TYR A 171 -11.43 -7.04 -19.57
CA TYR A 171 -10.25 -7.32 -18.76
C TYR A 171 -8.98 -7.32 -19.62
N ARG A 172 -8.99 -8.09 -20.72
CA ARG A 172 -7.85 -8.20 -21.64
C ARG A 172 -7.47 -6.87 -22.28
N GLY A 173 -8.43 -6.07 -22.70
CA GLY A 173 -8.18 -4.85 -23.46
C GLY A 173 -7.99 -3.60 -22.60
N ARG A 174 -8.25 -3.66 -21.30
CA ARG A 174 -8.25 -2.47 -20.43
C ARG A 174 -7.43 -2.60 -19.17
N ILE A 175 -7.32 -3.80 -18.61
CA ILE A 175 -6.69 -4.02 -17.30
C ILE A 175 -5.38 -4.79 -17.45
N SER A 176 -5.42 -5.93 -18.14
CA SER A 176 -4.31 -6.89 -18.11
C SER A 176 -2.99 -6.38 -18.70
N GLU A 177 -3.03 -5.38 -19.59
CA GLU A 177 -1.79 -4.79 -20.15
C GLU A 177 -1.04 -3.91 -19.14
N HIS A 178 -1.74 -3.43 -18.12
CA HIS A 178 -1.19 -2.52 -17.09
C HIS A 178 -1.17 -3.14 -15.70
N LEU A 179 -1.64 -4.37 -15.51
CA LEU A 179 -1.65 -5.06 -14.22
C LEU A 179 -0.63 -6.19 -14.19
N PHE A 180 0.44 -6.00 -13.44
CA PHE A 180 1.50 -6.98 -13.19
C PHE A 180 1.25 -7.62 -11.83
N VAL A 181 0.94 -8.91 -11.80
CA VAL A 181 0.66 -9.65 -10.57
C VAL A 181 1.82 -10.57 -10.24
N LEU A 182 2.35 -10.42 -9.03
CA LEU A 182 3.26 -11.36 -8.40
C LEU A 182 2.51 -12.06 -7.26
N ASP A 183 2.12 -13.29 -7.50
CA ASP A 183 1.48 -14.14 -6.51
C ASP A 183 2.51 -14.89 -5.66
N GLN A 184 2.02 -15.60 -4.65
CA GLN A 184 2.88 -16.31 -3.69
C GLN A 184 3.90 -17.25 -4.39
N GLU A 185 3.51 -17.91 -5.47
CA GLU A 185 4.41 -18.80 -6.23
C GLU A 185 5.58 -18.01 -6.84
N ALA A 186 5.27 -16.88 -7.50
CA ALA A 186 6.28 -16.02 -8.10
C ALA A 186 7.18 -15.34 -7.06
N VAL A 187 6.60 -14.91 -5.93
CA VAL A 187 7.39 -14.32 -4.83
C VAL A 187 8.31 -15.35 -4.21
N SER A 188 7.83 -16.57 -3.95
CA SER A 188 8.66 -17.65 -3.38
C SER A 188 9.81 -18.02 -4.30
N GLU A 189 9.56 -18.17 -5.61
CA GLU A 189 10.62 -18.43 -6.59
C GLU A 189 11.70 -17.34 -6.59
N TYR A 190 11.29 -16.09 -6.40
CA TYR A 190 12.22 -14.97 -6.34
C TYR A 190 13.06 -14.97 -5.05
N VAL A 191 12.40 -15.20 -3.91
CA VAL A 191 13.03 -15.25 -2.57
C VAL A 191 14.04 -16.40 -2.48
N ASP A 192 13.72 -17.59 -3.00
CA ASP A 192 14.59 -18.76 -2.99
C ASP A 192 15.92 -18.52 -3.74
N ASN A 193 15.95 -17.55 -4.64
CA ASN A 193 17.16 -17.16 -5.38
C ASN A 193 18.02 -16.10 -4.66
N MET A 194 17.55 -15.54 -3.53
CA MET A 194 18.21 -14.47 -2.79
C MET A 194 18.67 -14.94 -1.41
N GLU A 195 19.65 -15.84 -1.36
CA GLU A 195 20.25 -16.33 -0.11
C GLU A 195 20.76 -15.14 0.75
N ASP A 196 20.45 -15.14 2.05
CA ASP A 196 20.89 -14.15 3.05
C ASP A 196 20.38 -12.69 2.87
N ALA A 197 19.42 -12.41 1.99
CA ALA A 197 18.85 -11.08 1.84
C ALA A 197 17.79 -10.80 2.90
N SER A 198 17.75 -9.54 3.40
CA SER A 198 16.66 -9.12 4.29
C SER A 198 15.36 -8.91 3.51
N ALA A 199 14.24 -8.94 4.24
CA ALA A 199 12.91 -8.61 3.77
C ALA A 199 12.86 -7.31 2.97
N SER A 200 13.48 -6.30 3.50
CA SER A 200 13.56 -4.98 2.89
C SER A 200 14.34 -5.01 1.58
N ASP A 201 15.44 -5.78 1.51
CA ASP A 201 16.29 -5.86 0.32
C ASP A 201 15.56 -6.57 -0.81
N ILE A 202 14.83 -7.64 -0.50
CA ILE A 202 14.06 -8.43 -1.46
C ILE A 202 12.96 -7.56 -2.08
N LEU A 203 12.15 -6.90 -1.25
CA LEU A 203 11.10 -6.00 -1.74
C LEU A 203 11.68 -4.83 -2.54
N GLU A 204 12.76 -4.23 -2.07
CA GLU A 204 13.42 -3.14 -2.78
C GLU A 204 13.86 -3.59 -4.17
N GLU A 205 14.52 -4.73 -4.29
CA GLU A 205 15.00 -5.24 -5.57
C GLU A 205 13.85 -5.62 -6.51
N LEU A 206 12.81 -6.27 -5.98
CA LEU A 206 11.62 -6.66 -6.72
C LEU A 206 10.88 -5.46 -7.31
N ILE A 207 10.67 -4.41 -6.53
CA ILE A 207 10.04 -3.18 -7.00
C ILE A 207 10.94 -2.44 -7.98
N ARG A 208 12.26 -2.37 -7.73
CA ARG A 208 13.21 -1.71 -8.62
C ARG A 208 13.35 -2.41 -9.96
N SER A 209 13.33 -3.75 -10.00
CA SER A 209 13.44 -4.51 -11.24
C SER A 209 12.29 -4.18 -12.19
N ILE A 210 11.07 -4.13 -11.67
CA ILE A 210 9.89 -3.80 -12.48
C ILE A 210 9.90 -2.35 -12.95
N VAL A 211 10.32 -1.41 -12.09
CA VAL A 211 10.46 0.01 -12.49
C VAL A 211 11.52 0.19 -13.59
N THR A 212 12.61 -0.59 -13.54
CA THR A 212 13.68 -0.53 -14.54
C THR A 212 13.36 -1.26 -15.82
N GLU A 213 12.58 -2.33 -15.78
CA GLU A 213 12.27 -3.15 -16.95
C GLU A 213 11.13 -2.63 -17.84
N GLY A 214 10.39 -1.62 -17.41
CA GLY A 214 9.42 -0.99 -18.29
C GLY A 214 8.20 -0.35 -17.67
N ALA A 215 7.93 -0.55 -16.38
CA ALA A 215 6.83 0.12 -15.71
C ALA A 215 7.20 1.56 -15.36
N HIS A 216 6.73 2.50 -16.15
CA HIS A 216 6.97 3.92 -15.92
C HIS A 216 6.19 4.43 -14.72
N LYS A 217 6.78 4.43 -13.52
CA LYS A 217 6.18 4.90 -12.26
C LYS A 217 4.90 4.15 -11.89
N PRO A 218 5.00 2.85 -11.61
CA PRO A 218 3.83 2.04 -11.24
C PRO A 218 3.25 2.48 -9.89
N VAL A 219 2.01 2.09 -9.66
CA VAL A 219 1.48 1.98 -8.30
C VAL A 219 1.76 0.58 -7.79
N VAL A 220 2.24 0.48 -6.57
CA VAL A 220 2.55 -0.82 -5.97
C VAL A 220 1.53 -1.14 -4.88
N PHE A 221 0.99 -2.34 -4.92
CA PHE A 221 0.14 -2.92 -3.87
C PHE A 221 0.86 -4.13 -3.28
N ILE A 222 0.86 -4.24 -1.97
CA ILE A 222 1.44 -5.36 -1.21
C ILE A 222 0.37 -5.90 -0.27
N ASP A 223 -0.15 -7.07 -0.56
CA ASP A 223 -1.29 -7.67 0.13
C ASP A 223 -1.02 -9.16 0.44
N ASN A 224 -0.63 -9.53 1.62
CA ASN A 224 -0.30 -8.82 2.87
C ASN A 224 1.22 -8.78 3.07
N ILE A 225 1.74 -7.77 3.77
CA ILE A 225 3.18 -7.57 3.91
C ILE A 225 3.85 -8.63 4.81
N GLU A 226 3.15 -9.14 5.83
CA GLU A 226 3.66 -10.15 6.77
C GLU A 226 4.02 -11.46 6.09
N ASN A 227 3.30 -11.83 5.04
CA ASN A 227 3.48 -13.12 4.37
C ASN A 227 4.65 -13.13 3.36
N ILE A 228 5.20 -11.96 3.01
CA ILE A 228 6.29 -11.90 2.02
C ILE A 228 7.55 -12.58 2.56
N LEU A 229 7.74 -12.55 3.87
CA LEU A 229 9.07 -12.83 4.43
C LEU A 229 9.07 -13.58 5.75
N SER A 230 7.98 -14.23 6.15
CA SER A 230 7.90 -14.91 7.45
C SER A 230 8.43 -14.00 8.59
N VAL A 231 8.07 -12.71 8.55
CA VAL A 231 8.48 -11.75 9.57
C VAL A 231 7.69 -12.07 10.84
N GLU A 232 8.25 -12.92 11.68
CA GLU A 232 7.61 -13.35 12.92
C GLU A 232 7.75 -12.32 14.05
N ASP A 233 8.68 -11.34 13.90
CA ASP A 233 9.02 -10.41 14.96
C ASP A 233 8.71 -8.95 14.61
N SER A 234 8.05 -8.25 15.54
CA SER A 234 7.77 -6.81 15.44
C SER A 234 9.04 -5.93 15.32
N GLU A 235 10.20 -6.44 15.72
CA GLU A 235 11.48 -5.73 15.63
C GLU A 235 11.95 -5.60 14.17
N ASP A 236 11.60 -6.55 13.30
CA ASP A 236 11.96 -6.56 11.89
C ASP A 236 11.04 -5.69 11.02
N MET A 237 9.81 -5.44 11.47
CA MET A 237 8.85 -4.62 10.74
C MET A 237 9.28 -3.15 10.57
N LYS A 238 9.96 -2.59 11.57
CA LYS A 238 10.38 -1.19 11.49
C LYS A 238 11.40 -0.92 10.39
N PRO A 239 12.49 -1.69 10.23
CA PRO A 239 13.39 -1.55 9.10
C PRO A 239 12.68 -1.71 7.75
N LEU A 240 11.76 -2.68 7.64
CA LEU A 240 10.99 -2.93 6.44
C LEU A 240 10.11 -1.72 6.06
N MET A 241 9.33 -1.19 7.02
CA MET A 241 8.47 -0.02 6.80
C MET A 241 9.27 1.24 6.45
N ASP A 242 10.42 1.45 7.09
CA ASP A 242 11.33 2.55 6.77
C ASP A 242 11.96 2.38 5.37
N GLY A 243 12.30 1.15 4.97
CA GLY A 243 12.79 0.80 3.65
C GLY A 243 11.76 1.10 2.57
N ILE A 244 10.53 0.61 2.72
CA ILE A 244 9.42 0.86 1.78
C ILE A 244 9.14 2.36 1.65
N ARG A 245 9.09 3.07 2.77
CA ARG A 245 8.85 4.51 2.76
C ARG A 245 9.95 5.29 2.04
N LYS A 246 11.22 4.86 2.20
CA LYS A 246 12.36 5.43 1.50
C LYS A 246 12.25 5.15 0.00
N LEU A 247 11.97 3.92 -0.36
CA LEU A 247 11.80 3.47 -1.74
C LEU A 247 10.68 4.23 -2.47
N ALA A 248 9.50 4.37 -1.85
CA ALA A 248 8.38 5.12 -2.40
C ALA A 248 8.76 6.58 -2.70
N LYS A 249 9.61 7.19 -1.87
CA LYS A 249 10.09 8.56 -2.08
C LYS A 249 11.15 8.66 -3.15
N GLU A 250 12.08 7.72 -3.19
CA GLU A 250 13.17 7.69 -4.17
C GLU A 250 12.64 7.47 -5.59
N LEU A 251 11.74 6.49 -5.75
CA LEU A 251 11.12 6.18 -7.04
C LEU A 251 10.01 7.17 -7.42
N GLY A 252 9.49 7.92 -6.45
CA GLY A 252 8.41 8.88 -6.69
C GLY A 252 7.06 8.22 -6.95
N ILE A 253 6.81 7.04 -6.37
CA ILE A 253 5.61 6.20 -6.58
C ILE A 253 4.80 6.05 -5.29
N PRO A 254 3.48 5.77 -5.37
CA PRO A 254 2.70 5.29 -4.23
C PRO A 254 2.93 3.79 -4.03
N ILE A 255 3.14 3.39 -2.78
CA ILE A 255 3.18 1.99 -2.35
C ILE A 255 2.12 1.82 -1.26
N LEU A 256 1.09 1.04 -1.56
CA LEU A 256 0.02 0.68 -0.64
C LEU A 256 0.32 -0.71 -0.08
N MET A 257 0.21 -0.87 1.22
CA MET A 257 0.43 -2.15 1.88
C MET A 257 -0.66 -2.42 2.91
N SER A 258 -0.96 -3.69 3.10
CA SER A 258 -1.85 -4.19 4.13
C SER A 258 -1.12 -5.13 5.08
N TYR A 259 -1.71 -5.33 6.25
CA TYR A 259 -1.32 -6.32 7.24
C TYR A 259 -2.57 -7.03 7.72
N GLY A 260 -2.52 -8.34 7.95
CA GLY A 260 -3.64 -9.12 8.45
C GLY A 260 -3.59 -9.28 9.96
N TYR A 261 -4.75 -9.46 10.59
CA TYR A 261 -4.82 -9.91 11.97
C TYR A 261 -4.66 -11.44 12.00
N ALA A 262 -3.67 -11.92 12.74
CA ALA A 262 -3.19 -13.30 12.59
C ALA A 262 -4.18 -14.36 13.07
N GLN A 263 -5.09 -14.05 14.00
CA GLN A 263 -5.96 -15.06 14.65
C GLN A 263 -7.37 -14.58 14.99
N ALA A 264 -7.71 -13.31 14.80
CA ALA A 264 -9.03 -12.80 15.17
C ALA A 264 -10.02 -13.02 14.03
N GLU A 265 -11.14 -13.65 14.33
CA GLU A 265 -12.27 -13.77 13.41
C GLU A 265 -13.24 -12.59 13.54
N SER A 266 -13.20 -11.88 14.69
CA SER A 266 -14.07 -10.75 15.00
C SER A 266 -13.33 -9.63 15.75
N GLU A 267 -13.91 -8.42 15.78
CA GLU A 267 -13.35 -7.27 16.51
C GLU A 267 -13.24 -7.53 18.02
N SER A 268 -14.16 -8.31 18.58
CA SER A 268 -14.18 -8.64 20.01
C SER A 268 -13.04 -9.56 20.47
N GLU A 269 -12.41 -10.27 19.53
CA GLU A 269 -11.29 -11.18 19.79
C GLU A 269 -9.92 -10.51 19.68
N LEU A 270 -9.87 -9.26 19.22
CA LEU A 270 -8.63 -8.55 18.99
C LEU A 270 -7.87 -8.30 20.30
N ASP A 271 -6.61 -8.68 20.32
CA ASP A 271 -5.70 -8.35 21.40
C ASP A 271 -5.36 -6.83 21.34
N PRO A 272 -5.50 -6.09 22.45
CA PRO A 272 -5.10 -4.69 22.52
C PRO A 272 -3.65 -4.43 22.07
N ASP A 273 -2.74 -5.36 22.30
CA ASP A 273 -1.34 -5.25 21.87
C ASP A 273 -1.23 -5.39 20.34
N GLU A 274 -2.06 -6.21 19.72
CA GLU A 274 -2.13 -6.36 18.26
C GLU A 274 -2.72 -5.10 17.61
N ILE A 275 -3.80 -4.55 18.16
CA ILE A 275 -4.34 -3.25 17.72
C ILE A 275 -3.28 -2.14 17.81
N ALA A 276 -2.57 -2.06 18.93
CA ALA A 276 -1.51 -1.07 19.12
C ALA A 276 -0.35 -1.28 18.12
N PHE A 277 -0.06 -2.51 17.76
CA PHE A 277 0.92 -2.84 16.75
C PHE A 277 0.49 -2.34 15.36
N HIS A 278 -0.74 -2.61 14.92
CA HIS A 278 -1.31 -2.10 13.67
C HIS A 278 -1.28 -0.57 13.59
N GLU A 279 -1.70 0.11 14.67
CA GLU A 279 -1.59 1.57 14.77
C GLU A 279 -0.14 2.04 14.62
N SER A 280 0.82 1.30 15.17
CA SER A 280 2.24 1.64 15.05
C SER A 280 2.73 1.54 13.61
N LEU A 281 2.31 0.52 12.84
CA LEU A 281 2.60 0.37 11.41
C LEU A 281 2.03 1.54 10.61
N GLY A 282 0.76 1.88 10.83
CA GLY A 282 0.12 3.04 10.21
C GLY A 282 0.86 4.35 10.51
N ASN A 283 1.35 4.48 11.76
CA ASN A 283 2.13 5.64 12.17
C ASN A 283 3.52 5.73 11.52
N MET A 284 4.08 4.64 11.01
CA MET A 284 5.34 4.64 10.24
C MET A 284 5.13 5.10 8.79
N CYS A 285 3.94 4.97 8.23
CA CYS A 285 3.61 5.36 6.85
C CYS A 285 3.38 6.86 6.67
N ASP A 286 3.31 7.32 5.42
CA ASP A 286 2.93 8.69 5.09
C ASP A 286 1.41 8.90 5.17
N VAL A 287 0.64 7.85 4.86
CA VAL A 287 -0.83 7.80 4.93
C VAL A 287 -1.26 6.53 5.66
N TYR A 288 -2.26 6.65 6.54
CA TYR A 288 -2.90 5.54 7.23
C TYR A 288 -4.41 5.60 7.02
N LEU A 289 -4.93 4.58 6.36
CA LEU A 289 -6.34 4.33 6.12
C LEU A 289 -6.78 3.10 6.93
N GLU A 290 -7.95 3.16 7.53
CA GLU A 290 -8.57 2.03 8.22
C GLU A 290 -9.98 1.83 7.67
N LEU A 291 -10.34 0.59 7.41
CA LEU A 291 -11.69 0.18 7.02
C LEU A 291 -12.39 -0.43 8.24
N LYS A 292 -13.56 0.08 8.55
CA LYS A 292 -14.44 -0.47 9.58
C LYS A 292 -15.85 -0.58 9.06
N TYR A 293 -16.59 -1.58 9.52
CA TYR A 293 -18.01 -1.59 9.28
C TYR A 293 -18.66 -0.32 9.84
N ALA A 294 -19.58 0.25 9.12
CA ALA A 294 -20.38 1.35 9.65
C ALA A 294 -21.36 0.80 10.68
N ASP A 295 -21.65 1.61 11.70
CA ASP A 295 -22.75 1.30 12.61
C ASP A 295 -24.04 1.19 11.80
N MET A 296 -24.51 -0.02 11.57
CA MET A 296 -25.76 -0.30 10.89
C MET A 296 -26.83 -0.56 11.93
N ILE A 297 -27.98 0.05 11.73
CA ILE A 297 -29.15 -0.06 12.63
C ILE A 297 -30.21 -0.83 11.87
N THR A 298 -30.76 -1.88 12.50
CA THR A 298 -31.89 -2.64 11.96
C THR A 298 -33.16 -1.80 11.84
N GLU A 299 -34.18 -2.28 11.13
CA GLU A 299 -35.49 -1.63 11.02
C GLU A 299 -36.14 -1.36 12.40
N ASP A 300 -35.77 -2.15 13.40
CA ASP A 300 -36.25 -2.04 14.79
C ASP A 300 -35.35 -1.14 15.68
N TYR A 301 -34.38 -0.42 15.07
CA TYR A 301 -33.41 0.47 15.75
C TYR A 301 -32.42 -0.28 16.69
N GLU A 302 -32.16 -1.54 16.47
CA GLU A 302 -31.09 -2.28 17.12
C GLU A 302 -29.82 -2.22 16.28
N GLU A 303 -28.67 -2.06 16.92
CA GLU A 303 -27.35 -2.16 16.24
C GLU A 303 -27.15 -3.61 15.80
N LEU A 304 -26.63 -3.79 14.58
CA LEU A 304 -26.24 -5.12 14.09
C LEU A 304 -25.09 -5.65 14.93
N THR A 305 -25.20 -6.89 15.31
CA THR A 305 -24.14 -7.61 16.03
C THR A 305 -23.04 -8.05 15.05
N GLU A 306 -21.89 -8.45 15.56
CA GLU A 306 -20.82 -9.04 14.73
C GLU A 306 -21.34 -10.29 14.00
N GLU A 307 -22.12 -11.15 14.66
CA GLU A 307 -22.75 -12.34 14.06
C GLU A 307 -23.66 -11.97 12.87
N ASP A 308 -24.45 -10.89 12.99
CA ASP A 308 -25.31 -10.41 11.91
C ASP A 308 -24.47 -9.95 10.71
N ILE A 309 -23.35 -9.25 10.96
CA ILE A 309 -22.44 -8.79 9.91
C ILE A 309 -21.77 -9.98 9.21
N GLU A 310 -21.33 -10.98 9.95
CA GLU A 310 -20.77 -12.21 9.41
C GLU A 310 -21.77 -12.94 8.51
N GLU A 311 -23.02 -13.09 8.97
CA GLU A 311 -24.09 -13.69 8.16
C GLU A 311 -24.34 -12.89 6.88
N MET A 312 -24.34 -11.55 6.95
CA MET A 312 -24.47 -10.68 5.77
C MET A 312 -23.32 -10.86 4.79
N VAL A 313 -22.06 -10.99 5.28
CA VAL A 313 -20.89 -11.26 4.44
C VAL A 313 -21.03 -12.61 3.74
N GLU A 314 -21.38 -13.68 4.49
CA GLU A 314 -21.57 -15.01 3.94
C GLU A 314 -22.70 -15.07 2.90
N ASN A 315 -23.78 -14.36 3.15
CA ASN A 315 -24.90 -14.24 2.21
C ASN A 315 -24.57 -13.33 1.03
N GLY A 316 -23.46 -12.60 1.07
CA GLY A 316 -23.04 -11.66 0.04
C GLY A 316 -23.92 -10.41 -0.03
N GLU A 317 -24.54 -10.05 1.08
CA GLU A 317 -25.38 -8.87 1.20
C GLU A 317 -24.56 -7.58 1.14
N MET A 318 -25.23 -6.46 0.86
CA MET A 318 -24.59 -5.16 0.79
C MET A 318 -24.22 -4.67 2.19
N LEU A 319 -22.98 -4.24 2.35
CA LEU A 319 -22.43 -3.73 3.59
C LEU A 319 -22.02 -2.27 3.46
N LEU A 320 -22.09 -1.53 4.55
CA LEU A 320 -21.54 -0.18 4.64
C LEU A 320 -20.20 -0.20 5.37
N ILE A 321 -19.20 0.39 4.74
CA ILE A 321 -17.83 0.47 5.28
C ILE A 321 -17.44 1.93 5.44
N ASN A 322 -16.98 2.30 6.62
CA ASN A 322 -16.32 3.57 6.87
C ASN A 322 -14.83 3.45 6.52
N VAL A 323 -14.35 4.29 5.63
CA VAL A 323 -12.93 4.47 5.37
C VAL A 323 -12.44 5.66 6.18
N LEU A 324 -11.61 5.40 7.17
CA LEU A 324 -11.09 6.38 8.13
C LEU A 324 -9.67 6.78 7.73
N LEU A 325 -9.42 8.07 7.57
CA LEU A 325 -8.08 8.61 7.35
C LEU A 325 -7.49 9.05 8.70
N HIS A 326 -6.71 8.18 9.32
CA HIS A 326 -6.07 8.46 10.60
C HIS A 326 -4.88 9.38 10.46
N LYS A 327 -4.12 9.22 9.39
CA LYS A 327 -2.92 10.00 9.12
C LYS A 327 -2.79 10.32 7.65
N ASN A 328 -2.50 11.57 7.39
CA ASN A 328 -1.99 12.04 6.11
C ASN A 328 -1.13 13.27 6.37
N ARG A 329 0.11 13.28 5.95
CA ARG A 329 1.01 14.42 6.15
C ARG A 329 0.56 15.71 5.46
N ARG A 330 -0.42 15.63 4.57
CA ARG A 330 -0.89 16.73 3.73
C ARG A 330 -2.30 17.19 4.06
N THR A 331 -3.08 16.42 4.82
CA THR A 331 -4.48 16.71 5.14
C THR A 331 -4.78 16.48 6.61
N MET A 332 -5.97 16.92 7.05
CA MET A 332 -6.53 16.56 8.35
C MET A 332 -7.16 15.18 8.29
N LYS A 333 -7.41 14.59 9.46
CA LYS A 333 -8.22 13.37 9.59
C LYS A 333 -9.59 13.59 8.96
N ALA A 334 -10.08 12.59 8.26
CA ALA A 334 -11.35 12.62 7.56
C ALA A 334 -11.90 11.19 7.45
N SER A 335 -13.17 11.06 7.08
CA SER A 335 -13.77 9.77 6.78
C SER A 335 -14.71 9.89 5.57
N CYS A 336 -14.90 8.79 4.88
CA CYS A 336 -15.95 8.61 3.90
C CYS A 336 -16.56 7.22 4.07
N GLN A 337 -17.80 7.07 3.57
CA GLN A 337 -18.51 5.80 3.60
C GLN A 337 -18.58 5.24 2.18
N ILE A 338 -18.38 3.95 2.06
CA ILE A 338 -18.52 3.18 0.83
C ILE A 338 -19.47 2.02 1.06
N GLN A 339 -20.14 1.59 0.00
CA GLN A 339 -20.93 0.36 -0.02
C GLN A 339 -20.05 -0.76 -0.59
N ALA A 340 -20.09 -1.93 0.02
CA ALA A 340 -19.48 -3.15 -0.48
C ALA A 340 -20.57 -4.16 -0.83
N THR A 341 -20.40 -4.84 -1.97
CA THR A 341 -21.19 -6.02 -2.35
C THR A 341 -20.24 -7.20 -2.48
N PRO A 342 -19.98 -7.93 -1.38
CA PRO A 342 -18.93 -8.94 -1.29
C PRO A 342 -19.02 -10.02 -2.34
N LYS A 343 -20.25 -10.47 -2.62
CA LYS A 343 -20.58 -11.48 -3.64
C LYS A 343 -19.97 -11.21 -5.02
N PHE A 344 -19.74 -9.95 -5.34
CA PHE A 344 -19.17 -9.51 -6.62
C PHE A 344 -17.85 -8.76 -6.46
N ASN A 345 -17.26 -8.72 -5.29
CA ASN A 345 -16.05 -7.93 -4.98
C ASN A 345 -16.16 -6.46 -5.47
N TYR A 346 -17.35 -5.88 -5.29
CA TYR A 346 -17.67 -4.57 -5.79
C TYR A 346 -17.84 -3.55 -4.67
N TYR A 347 -17.26 -2.37 -4.86
CA TYR A 347 -17.28 -1.25 -3.90
C TYR A 347 -17.70 0.03 -4.61
N GLU A 348 -18.54 0.85 -3.96
CA GLU A 348 -18.94 2.16 -4.47
C GLU A 348 -19.21 3.18 -3.37
N GLU A 349 -19.30 4.49 -3.74
CA GLU A 349 -19.65 5.62 -2.86
C GLU A 349 -21.11 6.02 -2.97
#